data_cc91a04e433be4d7e8283336b6ee268a
#
_entry.id   cc91a04e433be4d7e8283336b6ee268a
#
_cell.length_a   1.000
_cell.length_b   1.000
_cell.length_c   1.000
_cell.angle_alpha   90.00
_cell.angle_beta   90.00
_cell.angle_gamma   90.00
#
_symmetry.space_group_name_H-M   'P 1'
#
loop_
_entity.id
_entity.type
_entity.pdbx_description
1 polymer ?
#
loop_
_entity_poly.entity_id
_entity_poly.type
_entity_poly.pdbx_seq_one_letter_code
_entity_poly.pdbx_strand_id
1 'polypeptide(L)'
;MKNIYLNIFKFNKNILFKTLKYLKKSNIVGLPTETVYGLAGSAYSKKAVEKIYSLKKRPKINPLIIHYYNLNKLSDDVEINKTFLKLYKKLCPGPITFVMKKKKSSKICSIATAKLDTVAVRFPSNKKTRIILSKLNFPLAMPSANKSTGISPVRALDVAEEFKNKIKIIIDDGNSKIGIESTVVDLTEKIRILRPGIISNKKISKILGKKIKIAKKHHKIKSPGALKKHYSPNIPMKLNQIKAKK
;
A
#
# COMPACT_ATOMS: atom_id res chain seq x y z
N MET A 1 -22.96 -7.82 -17.80
CA MET A 1 -22.38 -6.58 -18.38
C MET A 1 -21.08 -6.93 -19.09
N LYS A 2 -20.95 -6.63 -20.40
CA LYS A 2 -19.68 -6.79 -21.12
C LYS A 2 -18.63 -5.88 -20.48
N ASN A 3 -17.43 -6.43 -20.21
CA ASN A 3 -16.33 -5.66 -19.63
C ASN A 3 -15.86 -4.61 -20.64
N ILE A 4 -16.22 -3.35 -20.41
CA ILE A 4 -15.90 -2.20 -21.28
C ILE A 4 -14.37 -1.89 -21.25
N TYR A 5 -13.65 -2.40 -20.22
CA TYR A 5 -12.23 -2.14 -20.02
C TYR A 5 -11.37 -3.34 -20.44
N LEU A 6 -10.69 -3.23 -21.57
CA LEU A 6 -9.80 -4.26 -22.14
C LEU A 6 -8.52 -4.50 -21.31
N ASN A 7 -8.30 -3.75 -20.24
CA ASN A 7 -7.11 -3.81 -19.39
C ASN A 7 -7.34 -4.53 -18.04
N ILE A 8 -8.53 -5.07 -17.81
CA ILE A 8 -8.86 -5.90 -16.64
C ILE A 8 -8.73 -7.37 -17.01
N PHE A 9 -7.94 -8.10 -16.24
CA PHE A 9 -7.63 -9.50 -16.53
C PHE A 9 -7.86 -10.40 -15.31
N LYS A 10 -8.55 -11.51 -15.51
CA LYS A 10 -8.56 -12.62 -14.55
C LYS A 10 -7.18 -13.25 -14.44
N PHE A 11 -6.76 -13.57 -13.22
CA PHE A 11 -5.43 -14.11 -12.97
C PHE A 11 -5.28 -15.53 -13.52
N ASN A 12 -4.28 -15.74 -14.39
CA ASN A 12 -3.86 -17.03 -14.90
C ASN A 12 -2.35 -17.00 -15.22
N LYS A 13 -1.79 -18.12 -15.68
CA LYS A 13 -0.34 -18.27 -15.96
C LYS A 13 0.15 -17.24 -17.01
N ASN A 14 -0.60 -17.02 -18.09
CA ASN A 14 -0.22 -16.07 -19.15
C ASN A 14 -0.22 -14.62 -18.64
N ILE A 15 -1.23 -14.23 -17.88
CA ILE A 15 -1.34 -12.90 -17.28
C ILE A 15 -0.26 -12.69 -16.21
N LEU A 16 0.06 -13.70 -15.40
CA LEU A 16 1.19 -13.65 -14.49
C LEU A 16 2.49 -13.32 -15.24
N PHE A 17 2.79 -14.08 -16.32
CA PHE A 17 3.99 -13.86 -17.11
C PHE A 17 4.04 -12.45 -17.72
N LYS A 18 2.94 -12.00 -18.34
CA LYS A 18 2.81 -10.63 -18.87
C LYS A 18 3.04 -9.57 -17.78
N THR A 19 2.43 -9.77 -16.60
CA THR A 19 2.56 -8.85 -15.44
C THR A 19 4.01 -8.75 -14.96
N LEU A 20 4.69 -9.89 -14.80
CA LEU A 20 6.10 -9.93 -14.40
C LEU A 20 7.01 -9.22 -15.41
N LYS A 21 6.83 -9.52 -16.73
CA LYS A 21 7.58 -8.86 -17.81
C LYS A 21 7.34 -7.34 -17.80
N TYR A 22 6.10 -6.90 -17.54
CA TYR A 22 5.71 -5.51 -17.53
C TYR A 22 6.33 -4.75 -16.34
N LEU A 23 6.30 -5.35 -15.14
CA LEU A 23 6.93 -4.80 -13.93
C LEU A 23 8.47 -4.71 -14.05
N LYS A 24 9.12 -5.75 -14.62
CA LYS A 24 10.58 -5.76 -14.88
C LYS A 24 11.02 -4.62 -15.83
N LYS A 25 10.15 -4.17 -16.72
CA LYS A 25 10.38 -3.01 -17.63
C LYS A 25 10.05 -1.65 -16.97
N SER A 26 9.98 -1.59 -15.64
CA SER A 26 9.65 -0.37 -14.87
C SER A 26 8.29 0.25 -15.24
N ASN A 27 7.33 -0.59 -15.63
CA ASN A 27 5.94 -0.19 -15.79
C ASN A 27 5.14 -0.44 -14.52
N ILE A 28 3.90 0.05 -14.49
CA ILE A 28 2.99 -0.05 -13.35
C ILE A 28 1.76 -0.85 -13.70
N VAL A 29 1.21 -1.55 -12.72
CA VAL A 29 0.02 -2.41 -12.85
C VAL A 29 -0.93 -2.18 -11.67
N GLY A 30 -2.22 -2.48 -11.86
CA GLY A 30 -3.20 -2.55 -10.78
C GLY A 30 -3.20 -3.95 -10.15
N LEU A 31 -3.05 -4.06 -8.84
CA LEU A 31 -3.04 -5.33 -8.12
C LEU A 31 -4.05 -5.35 -6.98
N PRO A 32 -4.75 -6.48 -6.76
CA PRO A 32 -5.63 -6.67 -5.62
C PRO A 32 -4.83 -6.82 -4.32
N THR A 33 -5.36 -6.30 -3.21
CA THR A 33 -4.93 -6.72 -1.87
C THR A 33 -6.16 -7.04 -1.02
N GLU A 34 -5.95 -7.61 0.16
CA GLU A 34 -7.02 -7.85 1.11
C GLU A 34 -7.66 -6.58 1.64
N THR A 35 -6.95 -5.45 1.58
CA THR A 35 -7.43 -4.13 2.03
C THR A 35 -8.11 -3.35 0.91
N VAL A 36 -7.35 -2.90 -0.08
CA VAL A 36 -7.80 -2.14 -1.24
C VAL A 36 -6.91 -2.48 -2.43
N TYR A 37 -7.33 -2.17 -3.66
CA TYR A 37 -6.47 -2.30 -4.82
C TYR A 37 -5.31 -1.30 -4.78
N GLY A 38 -4.13 -1.75 -5.22
CA GLY A 38 -2.90 -0.98 -5.24
C GLY A 38 -2.37 -0.73 -6.65
N LEU A 39 -1.73 0.43 -6.84
CA LEU A 39 -0.99 0.78 -8.05
C LEU A 39 0.48 0.40 -7.85
N ALA A 40 0.93 -0.70 -8.46
CA ALA A 40 2.18 -1.36 -8.17
C ALA A 40 3.27 -1.10 -9.22
N GLY A 41 4.48 -0.82 -8.77
CA GLY A 41 5.69 -0.73 -9.60
C GLY A 41 6.93 -1.10 -8.79
N SER A 42 8.07 -1.37 -9.48
CA SER A 42 9.32 -1.69 -8.80
C SER A 42 9.74 -0.57 -7.85
N ALA A 43 9.97 -0.89 -6.57
CA ALA A 43 10.44 0.07 -5.58
C ALA A 43 11.90 0.49 -5.81
N TYR A 44 12.67 -0.30 -6.55
CA TYR A 44 14.05 -0.01 -6.92
C TYR A 44 14.17 0.86 -8.19
N SER A 45 13.08 0.99 -8.96
CA SER A 45 13.08 1.78 -10.19
C SER A 45 12.56 3.19 -9.97
N LYS A 46 13.43 4.20 -10.12
CA LYS A 46 13.04 5.62 -10.12
C LYS A 46 11.92 5.88 -11.13
N LYS A 47 12.04 5.34 -12.36
CA LYS A 47 11.06 5.48 -13.43
C LYS A 47 9.67 4.95 -13.03
N ALA A 48 9.61 3.77 -12.39
CA ALA A 48 8.33 3.20 -11.93
C ALA A 48 7.71 4.03 -10.80
N VAL A 49 8.52 4.46 -9.83
CA VAL A 49 8.07 5.28 -8.70
C VAL A 49 7.56 6.64 -9.18
N GLU A 50 8.27 7.31 -10.10
CA GLU A 50 7.82 8.58 -10.68
C GLU A 50 6.49 8.45 -11.44
N LYS A 51 6.30 7.34 -12.20
CA LYS A 51 5.02 7.04 -12.85
C LYS A 51 3.87 6.92 -11.83
N ILE A 52 4.11 6.27 -10.69
CA ILE A 52 3.11 6.16 -9.60
C ILE A 52 2.74 7.55 -9.07
N TYR A 53 3.72 8.39 -8.74
CA TYR A 53 3.46 9.73 -8.22
C TYR A 53 2.71 10.61 -9.23
N SER A 54 3.17 10.62 -10.48
CA SER A 54 2.56 11.39 -11.57
C SER A 54 1.11 10.96 -11.82
N LEU A 55 0.87 9.66 -11.98
CA LEU A 55 -0.46 9.14 -12.29
C LEU A 55 -1.46 9.41 -11.15
N LYS A 56 -1.03 9.31 -9.90
CA LYS A 56 -1.85 9.60 -8.72
C LYS A 56 -1.97 11.10 -8.41
N LYS A 57 -1.24 11.99 -9.08
CA LYS A 57 -1.07 13.39 -8.68
C LYS A 57 -0.70 13.49 -7.20
N ARG A 58 0.21 12.61 -6.73
CA ARG A 58 0.59 12.49 -5.32
C ARG A 58 1.74 13.44 -5.00
N PRO A 59 1.67 14.21 -3.88
CA PRO A 59 2.81 14.99 -3.41
C PRO A 59 4.01 14.08 -3.07
N LYS A 60 5.21 14.41 -3.57
CA LYS A 60 6.44 13.62 -3.36
C LYS A 60 6.89 13.53 -1.90
N ILE A 61 6.40 14.43 -1.04
CA ILE A 61 6.62 14.39 0.42
C ILE A 61 5.83 13.28 1.14
N ASN A 62 4.88 12.63 0.44
CA ASN A 62 4.04 11.58 1.00
C ASN A 62 4.60 10.20 0.57
N PRO A 63 5.36 9.48 1.43
CA PRO A 63 6.06 8.26 1.05
C PRO A 63 5.10 7.15 0.62
N LEU A 64 5.64 6.13 -0.04
CA LEU A 64 4.91 4.95 -0.49
C LEU A 64 5.11 3.78 0.48
N ILE A 65 4.14 2.86 0.52
CA ILE A 65 4.29 1.57 1.21
C ILE A 65 4.96 0.59 0.25
N ILE A 66 6.02 -0.06 0.74
CA ILE A 66 6.79 -1.05 -0.02
C ILE A 66 6.34 -2.45 0.40
N HIS A 67 5.95 -3.25 -0.59
CA HIS A 67 5.36 -4.57 -0.38
C HIS A 67 6.38 -5.67 -0.65
N TYR A 68 6.54 -6.57 0.31
CA TYR A 68 7.48 -7.68 0.26
C TYR A 68 6.75 -9.02 0.29
N TYR A 69 7.38 -10.05 -0.27
CA TYR A 69 6.88 -11.41 -0.16
C TYR A 69 7.15 -12.02 1.23
N ASN A 70 8.37 -11.91 1.73
CA ASN A 70 8.84 -12.49 2.99
C ASN A 70 9.98 -11.69 3.64
N LEU A 71 10.45 -12.16 4.81
CA LEU A 71 11.51 -11.52 5.58
C LEU A 71 12.86 -11.50 4.86
N ASN A 72 13.22 -12.57 4.15
CA ASN A 72 14.53 -12.67 3.48
C ASN A 72 14.71 -11.53 2.48
N LYS A 73 13.64 -11.17 1.74
CA LYS A 73 13.68 -10.03 0.80
C LYS A 73 13.61 -8.67 1.50
N LEU A 74 13.11 -8.61 2.73
CA LEU A 74 13.06 -7.37 3.51
C LEU A 74 14.42 -7.03 4.11
N SER A 75 15.19 -8.05 4.53
CA SER A 75 16.45 -7.88 5.27
C SER A 75 17.51 -7.09 4.52
N ASP A 76 17.44 -7.03 3.19
CA ASP A 76 18.35 -6.23 2.37
C ASP A 76 18.12 -4.72 2.53
N ASP A 77 16.89 -4.32 2.85
CA ASP A 77 16.46 -2.93 2.79
C ASP A 77 16.26 -2.27 4.15
N VAL A 78 16.00 -3.04 5.23
CA VAL A 78 15.63 -2.47 6.54
C VAL A 78 16.38 -3.10 7.71
N GLU A 79 16.44 -2.34 8.81
CA GLU A 79 16.93 -2.83 10.09
C GLU A 79 15.81 -3.60 10.80
N ILE A 80 16.00 -4.92 10.96
CA ILE A 80 15.02 -5.79 11.61
C ILE A 80 15.26 -5.80 13.13
N ASN A 81 14.22 -5.48 13.91
CA ASN A 81 14.28 -5.50 15.38
C ASN A 81 13.31 -6.54 15.98
N LYS A 82 13.53 -6.87 17.28
CA LYS A 82 12.74 -7.87 18.02
C LYS A 82 11.24 -7.53 18.06
N THR A 83 10.88 -6.24 18.17
CA THR A 83 9.48 -5.80 18.20
C THR A 83 8.77 -6.08 16.87
N PHE A 84 9.44 -5.76 15.76
CA PHE A 84 8.92 -6.09 14.42
C PHE A 84 8.70 -7.60 14.27
N LEU A 85 9.68 -8.43 14.64
CA LEU A 85 9.56 -9.89 14.52
C LEU A 85 8.39 -10.44 15.33
N LYS A 86 8.15 -9.91 16.55
CA LYS A 86 7.01 -10.30 17.39
C LYS A 86 5.66 -10.01 16.73
N LEU A 87 5.52 -8.82 16.11
CA LEU A 87 4.31 -8.43 15.37
C LEU A 87 4.19 -9.19 14.06
N TYR A 88 5.28 -9.37 13.31
CA TYR A 88 5.30 -10.09 12.06
C TYR A 88 4.77 -11.52 12.20
N LYS A 89 5.27 -12.29 13.18
CA LYS A 89 4.84 -13.67 13.45
C LYS A 89 3.33 -13.80 13.70
N LYS A 90 2.68 -12.76 14.24
CA LYS A 90 1.26 -12.80 14.63
C LYS A 90 0.32 -12.12 13.62
N LEU A 91 0.83 -11.22 12.77
CA LEU A 91 -0.01 -10.33 11.95
C LEU A 91 0.34 -10.37 10.45
N CYS A 92 1.43 -11.04 10.06
CA CYS A 92 1.81 -11.13 8.65
C CYS A 92 1.75 -12.58 8.12
N PRO A 93 1.38 -12.75 6.82
CA PRO A 93 0.92 -11.70 5.91
C PRO A 93 -0.45 -11.15 6.31
N GLY A 94 -0.68 -9.82 6.11
CA GLY A 94 -1.93 -9.21 6.55
C GLY A 94 -2.03 -7.68 6.40
N PRO A 95 -3.13 -7.12 6.91
CA PRO A 95 -3.51 -5.71 6.73
C PRO A 95 -2.78 -4.77 7.70
N ILE A 96 -1.48 -4.95 7.85
CA ILE A 96 -0.62 -4.14 8.71
C ILE A 96 0.62 -3.65 7.95
N THR A 97 1.03 -2.42 8.25
CA THR A 97 2.21 -1.76 7.69
C THR A 97 3.11 -1.31 8.84
N PHE A 98 4.40 -1.50 8.71
CA PHE A 98 5.40 -1.10 9.70
C PHE A 98 6.30 -0.02 9.13
N VAL A 99 6.47 1.11 9.85
CA VAL A 99 7.51 2.10 9.54
C VAL A 99 8.77 1.68 10.28
N MET A 100 9.85 1.47 9.53
CA MET A 100 11.11 0.93 10.02
C MET A 100 12.28 1.77 9.52
N LYS A 101 13.43 1.70 10.19
CA LYS A 101 14.67 2.30 9.70
C LYS A 101 15.14 1.60 8.43
N LYS A 102 15.44 2.39 7.41
CA LYS A 102 15.99 1.93 6.14
C LYS A 102 17.50 1.78 6.25
N LYS A 103 18.05 0.67 5.76
CA LYS A 103 19.51 0.49 5.67
C LYS A 103 20.13 1.48 4.69
N LYS A 104 21.37 1.91 4.94
CA LYS A 104 22.14 2.74 4.00
C LYS A 104 22.37 2.04 2.67
N SER A 105 22.54 0.71 2.68
CA SER A 105 22.72 -0.17 1.51
C SER A 105 21.41 -0.46 0.73
N SER A 106 20.27 0.00 1.22
CA SER A 106 18.97 -0.26 0.59
C SER A 106 18.89 0.27 -0.84
N LYS A 107 18.40 -0.58 -1.74
CA LYS A 107 18.16 -0.24 -3.16
C LYS A 107 16.82 0.48 -3.39
N ILE A 108 16.01 0.70 -2.36
CA ILE A 108 14.74 1.42 -2.49
C ILE A 108 15.01 2.84 -2.99
N CYS A 109 14.33 3.20 -4.08
CA CYS A 109 14.41 4.54 -4.66
C CYS A 109 14.07 5.61 -3.60
N SER A 110 14.94 6.61 -3.42
CA SER A 110 14.78 7.66 -2.41
C SER A 110 13.46 8.43 -2.52
N ILE A 111 12.93 8.59 -3.73
CA ILE A 111 11.62 9.21 -3.95
C ILE A 111 10.50 8.37 -3.33
N ALA A 112 10.60 7.04 -3.33
CA ALA A 112 9.57 6.15 -2.74
C ALA A 112 9.47 6.33 -1.23
N THR A 113 10.57 6.69 -0.56
CA THR A 113 10.61 7.00 0.88
C THR A 113 10.48 8.49 1.19
N ALA A 114 10.16 9.34 0.20
CA ALA A 114 10.18 10.80 0.35
C ALA A 114 11.53 11.33 0.90
N LYS A 115 12.66 10.69 0.54
CA LYS A 115 14.03 10.96 1.01
C LYS A 115 14.24 10.73 2.52
N LEU A 116 13.30 10.06 3.20
CA LEU A 116 13.43 9.73 4.62
C LEU A 116 14.41 8.56 4.81
N ASP A 117 15.01 8.48 6.00
CA ASP A 117 15.80 7.37 6.51
C ASP A 117 14.94 6.17 6.97
N THR A 118 13.62 6.31 6.84
CA THR A 118 12.62 5.32 7.20
C THR A 118 11.84 4.85 5.99
N VAL A 119 11.29 3.65 6.06
CA VAL A 119 10.44 3.07 5.01
C VAL A 119 9.23 2.37 5.63
N ALA A 120 8.07 2.54 5.00
CA ALA A 120 6.86 1.82 5.35
C ALA A 120 6.81 0.48 4.58
N VAL A 121 6.76 -0.65 5.29
CA VAL A 121 6.82 -2.01 4.72
C VAL A 121 5.57 -2.80 5.04
N ARG A 122 5.12 -3.65 4.11
CA ARG A 122 3.93 -4.49 4.26
C ARG A 122 4.11 -5.84 3.56
N PHE A 123 3.43 -6.86 4.11
CA PHE A 123 3.34 -8.21 3.56
C PHE A 123 1.86 -8.51 3.30
N PRO A 124 1.36 -8.27 2.08
CA PRO A 124 -0.07 -8.44 1.78
C PRO A 124 -0.46 -9.92 1.86
N SER A 125 -1.71 -10.21 2.23
CA SER A 125 -2.22 -11.58 2.33
C SER A 125 -2.95 -12.06 1.05
N ASN A 126 -3.26 -11.18 0.11
CA ASN A 126 -3.89 -11.58 -1.15
C ASN A 126 -3.02 -12.57 -1.93
N LYS A 127 -3.57 -13.74 -2.23
CA LYS A 127 -2.84 -14.86 -2.87
C LYS A 127 -2.23 -14.49 -4.22
N LYS A 128 -2.96 -13.76 -5.09
CA LYS A 128 -2.49 -13.40 -6.45
C LYS A 128 -1.31 -12.43 -6.39
N THR A 129 -1.42 -11.39 -5.57
CA THR A 129 -0.33 -10.43 -5.32
C THR A 129 0.89 -11.10 -4.69
N ARG A 130 0.69 -12.06 -3.77
CA ARG A 130 1.80 -12.84 -3.20
C ARG A 130 2.53 -13.69 -4.24
N ILE A 131 1.80 -14.36 -5.16
CA ILE A 131 2.42 -15.11 -6.26
C ILE A 131 3.28 -14.17 -7.13
N ILE A 132 2.79 -12.97 -7.45
CA ILE A 132 3.58 -11.98 -8.22
C ILE A 132 4.84 -11.58 -7.45
N LEU A 133 4.71 -11.21 -6.17
CA LEU A 133 5.84 -10.82 -5.30
C LEU A 133 6.89 -11.92 -5.15
N SER A 134 6.48 -13.20 -5.08
CA SER A 134 7.42 -14.33 -4.95
C SER A 134 8.31 -14.52 -6.18
N LYS A 135 7.83 -14.15 -7.37
CA LYS A 135 8.51 -14.29 -8.65
C LYS A 135 9.34 -13.06 -9.06
N LEU A 136 9.31 -11.99 -8.26
CA LEU A 136 10.11 -10.78 -8.48
C LEU A 136 11.37 -10.79 -7.61
N ASN A 137 12.47 -10.26 -8.14
CA ASN A 137 13.72 -10.03 -7.40
C ASN A 137 13.79 -8.64 -6.75
N PHE A 138 12.71 -7.87 -6.79
CA PHE A 138 12.56 -6.55 -6.17
C PHE A 138 11.18 -6.42 -5.50
N PRO A 139 11.07 -5.60 -4.44
CA PRO A 139 9.79 -5.29 -3.81
C PRO A 139 8.99 -4.28 -4.64
N LEU A 140 7.68 -4.20 -4.36
CA LEU A 140 6.78 -3.31 -5.06
C LEU A 140 6.42 -2.08 -4.20
N ALA A 141 6.67 -0.88 -4.72
CA ALA A 141 6.02 0.33 -4.23
C ALA A 141 4.56 0.29 -4.67
N MET A 142 3.63 0.24 -3.70
CA MET A 142 2.22 0.00 -4.01
C MET A 142 1.29 0.80 -3.09
N PRO A 143 1.02 2.09 -3.37
CA PRO A 143 -0.06 2.85 -2.74
C PRO A 143 -1.43 2.37 -3.25
N SER A 144 -2.54 2.79 -2.60
CA SER A 144 -3.91 2.58 -3.11
C SER A 144 -4.06 3.09 -4.56
N ALA A 145 -4.87 2.41 -5.38
CA ALA A 145 -4.97 2.70 -6.81
C ALA A 145 -6.04 3.76 -7.15
N ASN A 146 -6.01 4.91 -6.47
CA ASN A 146 -6.86 6.09 -6.71
C ASN A 146 -5.99 7.34 -6.91
N LYS A 147 -6.52 8.41 -7.47
CA LYS A 147 -5.89 9.74 -7.38
C LYS A 147 -5.75 10.16 -5.92
N SER A 148 -4.74 10.96 -5.64
CA SER A 148 -4.45 11.39 -4.25
C SER A 148 -5.67 12.10 -3.64
N THR A 149 -5.98 11.80 -2.38
CA THR A 149 -7.13 12.27 -1.60
C THR A 149 -8.48 11.61 -1.88
N GLY A 150 -8.66 10.95 -3.03
CA GLY A 150 -9.90 10.25 -3.39
C GLY A 150 -10.15 8.96 -2.59
N ILE A 151 -11.28 8.31 -2.86
CA ILE A 151 -11.68 7.05 -2.24
C ILE A 151 -10.79 5.92 -2.76
N SER A 152 -10.35 5.03 -1.88
CA SER A 152 -9.53 3.89 -2.25
C SER A 152 -10.35 2.82 -2.97
N PRO A 153 -9.91 2.30 -4.13
CA PRO A 153 -10.64 1.33 -4.92
C PRO A 153 -10.68 -0.04 -4.25
N VAL A 154 -11.83 -0.70 -4.31
CA VAL A 154 -12.03 -2.04 -3.77
C VAL A 154 -12.24 -3.09 -4.85
N ARG A 155 -12.40 -2.69 -6.11
CA ARG A 155 -12.60 -3.53 -7.29
C ARG A 155 -11.61 -3.15 -8.41
N ALA A 156 -11.32 -4.12 -9.30
CA ALA A 156 -10.55 -3.85 -10.51
C ALA A 156 -11.20 -2.77 -11.40
N LEU A 157 -12.54 -2.77 -11.45
CA LEU A 157 -13.33 -1.79 -12.18
C LEU A 157 -13.08 -0.37 -11.67
N ASP A 158 -13.07 -0.16 -10.35
CA ASP A 158 -12.83 1.16 -9.74
C ASP A 158 -11.46 1.73 -10.19
N VAL A 159 -10.44 0.84 -10.30
CA VAL A 159 -9.11 1.22 -10.79
C VAL A 159 -9.12 1.58 -12.27
N ALA A 160 -9.87 0.82 -13.09
CA ALA A 160 -9.98 1.07 -14.51
C ALA A 160 -10.74 2.37 -14.81
N GLU A 161 -11.79 2.66 -14.07
CA GLU A 161 -12.57 3.91 -14.16
C GLU A 161 -11.71 5.12 -13.78
N GLU A 162 -10.94 5.01 -12.69
CA GLU A 162 -10.08 6.09 -12.19
C GLU A 162 -8.96 6.46 -13.19
N PHE A 163 -8.30 5.45 -13.79
CA PHE A 163 -7.10 5.65 -14.60
C PHE A 163 -7.30 5.37 -16.08
N LYS A 164 -8.44 4.81 -16.48
CA LYS A 164 -8.75 4.45 -17.87
C LYS A 164 -7.59 3.64 -18.50
N ASN A 165 -7.24 3.92 -19.73
CA ASN A 165 -6.18 3.23 -20.51
C ASN A 165 -4.74 3.54 -20.04
N LYS A 166 -4.54 4.36 -19.00
CA LYS A 166 -3.21 4.70 -18.47
C LYS A 166 -2.54 3.53 -17.74
N ILE A 167 -3.32 2.56 -17.24
CA ILE A 167 -2.83 1.31 -16.68
C ILE A 167 -3.18 0.20 -17.67
N LYS A 168 -2.16 -0.51 -18.16
CA LYS A 168 -2.36 -1.54 -19.20
C LYS A 168 -2.73 -2.91 -18.64
N ILE A 169 -2.46 -3.18 -17.37
CA ILE A 169 -2.75 -4.47 -16.72
C ILE A 169 -3.33 -4.19 -15.34
N ILE A 170 -4.54 -4.65 -15.10
CA ILE A 170 -5.21 -4.64 -13.80
C ILE A 170 -5.64 -6.09 -13.54
N ILE A 171 -5.13 -6.67 -12.46
CA ILE A 171 -5.49 -8.04 -12.06
C ILE A 171 -6.81 -7.99 -11.29
N ASP A 172 -7.79 -8.71 -11.79
CA ASP A 172 -9.07 -8.87 -11.11
C ASP A 172 -9.06 -10.12 -10.20
N ASP A 173 -9.34 -9.92 -8.91
CA ASP A 173 -9.54 -10.95 -7.89
C ASP A 173 -10.81 -10.68 -7.06
N GLY A 174 -11.80 -10.04 -7.69
CA GLY A 174 -13.05 -9.63 -7.04
C GLY A 174 -12.87 -8.46 -6.08
N ASN A 175 -13.79 -8.32 -5.13
CA ASN A 175 -13.77 -7.25 -4.16
C ASN A 175 -12.69 -7.46 -3.09
N SER A 176 -12.01 -6.39 -2.70
CA SER A 176 -11.15 -6.40 -1.51
C SER A 176 -11.98 -6.71 -0.27
N LYS A 177 -11.52 -7.68 0.54
CA LYS A 177 -12.30 -8.22 1.68
C LYS A 177 -12.53 -7.18 2.81
N ILE A 178 -11.63 -6.21 2.96
CA ILE A 178 -11.62 -5.26 4.08
C ILE A 178 -12.19 -3.89 3.66
N GLY A 179 -11.83 -3.37 2.51
CA GLY A 179 -12.34 -2.10 1.96
C GLY A 179 -11.72 -0.83 2.56
N ILE A 180 -10.87 -0.95 3.58
CA ILE A 180 -10.10 0.16 4.15
C ILE A 180 -8.61 -0.17 4.16
N GLU A 181 -7.77 0.85 4.21
CA GLU A 181 -6.32 0.70 4.18
C GLU A 181 -5.75 0.07 5.46
N SER A 182 -4.51 -0.45 5.37
CA SER A 182 -3.82 -1.13 6.47
C SER A 182 -3.59 -0.24 7.69
N THR A 183 -3.60 -0.84 8.88
CA THR A 183 -3.08 -0.19 10.09
C THR A 183 -1.59 0.09 9.93
N VAL A 184 -1.13 1.31 10.24
CA VAL A 184 0.29 1.71 10.15
C VAL A 184 0.87 1.89 11.54
N VAL A 185 1.95 1.16 11.84
CA VAL A 185 2.66 1.20 13.12
C VAL A 185 4.07 1.73 12.92
N ASP A 186 4.45 2.76 13.66
CA ASP A 186 5.82 3.26 13.74
C ASP A 186 6.63 2.39 14.71
N LEU A 187 7.75 1.84 14.23
CA LEU A 187 8.68 1.02 15.03
C LEU A 187 10.08 1.64 15.11
N THR A 188 10.24 2.91 14.70
CA THR A 188 11.56 3.56 14.60
C THR A 188 12.09 4.02 15.96
N GLU A 189 11.28 4.74 16.73
CA GLU A 189 11.65 5.29 18.03
C GLU A 189 10.62 4.86 19.10
N LYS A 190 9.53 5.64 19.22
CA LYS A 190 8.41 5.31 20.12
C LYS A 190 7.35 4.54 19.32
N ILE A 191 7.02 3.33 19.77
CA ILE A 191 6.00 2.52 19.13
C ILE A 191 4.65 3.20 19.27
N ARG A 192 4.02 3.50 18.12
CA ARG A 192 2.70 4.16 18.05
C ARG A 192 1.99 3.83 16.74
N ILE A 193 0.68 3.93 16.73
CA ILE A 193 -0.13 3.79 15.52
C ILE A 193 -0.18 5.14 14.81
N LEU A 194 0.32 5.19 13.58
CA LEU A 194 0.28 6.39 12.74
C LEU A 194 -1.03 6.51 11.95
N ARG A 195 -1.61 5.38 11.54
CA ARG A 195 -2.89 5.31 10.87
C ARG A 195 -3.69 4.13 11.42
N PRO A 196 -4.88 4.36 12.00
CA PRO A 196 -5.82 3.29 12.33
C PRO A 196 -6.26 2.53 11.08
N GLY A 197 -6.57 1.23 11.25
CA GLY A 197 -7.12 0.33 10.25
C GLY A 197 -7.78 -0.85 10.95
N ILE A 198 -7.99 -1.98 10.25
CA ILE A 198 -8.69 -3.14 10.81
C ILE A 198 -7.96 -3.79 12.00
N ILE A 199 -6.63 -3.67 12.07
CA ILE A 199 -5.87 -4.15 13.23
C ILE A 199 -5.90 -3.07 14.31
N SER A 200 -6.65 -3.35 15.38
CA SER A 200 -6.86 -2.40 16.48
C SER A 200 -5.60 -2.20 17.34
N ASN A 201 -5.53 -1.05 18.02
CA ASN A 201 -4.48 -0.77 19.00
C ASN A 201 -4.51 -1.77 20.19
N LYS A 202 -5.69 -2.24 20.61
CA LYS A 202 -5.86 -3.27 21.63
C LYS A 202 -5.14 -4.57 21.23
N LYS A 203 -5.34 -5.04 19.97
CA LYS A 203 -4.68 -6.25 19.46
C LYS A 203 -3.16 -6.10 19.41
N ILE A 204 -2.62 -4.97 18.94
CA ILE A 204 -1.19 -4.69 18.92
C ILE A 204 -0.63 -4.61 20.34
N SER A 205 -1.32 -3.94 21.26
CA SER A 205 -0.95 -3.82 22.67
C SER A 205 -0.86 -5.20 23.36
N LYS A 206 -1.85 -6.09 23.11
CA LYS A 206 -1.86 -7.47 23.63
C LYS A 206 -0.64 -8.27 23.15
N ILE A 207 -0.30 -8.17 21.85
CA ILE A 207 0.86 -8.88 21.28
C ILE A 207 2.17 -8.38 21.92
N LEU A 208 2.30 -7.07 22.14
CA LEU A 208 3.53 -6.47 22.65
C LEU A 208 3.64 -6.48 24.17
N GLY A 209 2.56 -6.78 24.89
CA GLY A 209 2.51 -6.74 26.37
C GLY A 209 2.58 -5.31 26.94
N LYS A 210 2.24 -4.28 26.14
CA LYS A 210 2.24 -2.88 26.59
C LYS A 210 1.24 -2.01 25.83
N LYS A 211 0.70 -0.97 26.48
CA LYS A 211 -0.27 -0.05 25.87
C LYS A 211 0.36 0.75 24.73
N ILE A 212 -0.21 0.62 23.53
CA ILE A 212 0.21 1.36 22.34
C ILE A 212 -0.79 2.49 22.08
N LYS A 213 -0.28 3.72 21.94
CA LYS A 213 -1.11 4.90 21.68
C LYS A 213 -1.25 5.14 20.18
N ILE A 214 -2.40 5.71 19.78
CA ILE A 214 -2.57 6.30 18.46
C ILE A 214 -1.89 7.66 18.50
N ALA A 215 -1.08 7.98 17.50
CA ALA A 215 -0.42 9.27 17.43
C ALA A 215 -1.47 10.38 17.25
N LYS A 216 -1.41 11.40 18.08
CA LYS A 216 -2.09 12.67 17.85
C LYS A 216 -1.46 13.31 16.59
N LYS A 217 -1.93 14.31 15.97
CA LYS A 217 -1.40 14.90 14.72
C LYS A 217 0.15 14.83 14.56
N HIS A 218 0.63 14.50 13.35
CA HIS A 218 2.07 14.37 13.07
C HIS A 218 2.66 15.66 12.55
N HIS A 219 3.76 16.13 13.17
CA HIS A 219 4.59 17.22 12.65
C HIS A 219 5.45 16.78 11.44
N LYS A 220 5.77 15.49 11.30
CA LYS A 220 6.53 14.93 10.16
C LYS A 220 5.74 13.81 9.50
N ILE A 221 5.64 13.83 8.16
CA ILE A 221 4.96 12.82 7.36
C ILE A 221 5.89 11.61 7.24
N LYS A 222 5.76 10.62 8.13
CA LYS A 222 6.54 9.36 8.10
C LYS A 222 5.86 8.23 7.33
N SER A 223 4.56 8.39 6.96
CA SER A 223 3.77 7.33 6.32
C SER A 223 2.61 7.89 5.50
N PRO A 224 2.04 7.09 4.56
CA PRO A 224 0.80 7.45 3.86
C PRO A 224 -0.37 7.68 4.83
N GLY A 225 -1.25 8.62 4.48
CA GLY A 225 -2.44 8.96 5.28
C GLY A 225 -2.24 10.07 6.32
N ALA A 226 -1.04 10.69 6.38
CA ALA A 226 -0.74 11.79 7.30
C ALA A 226 -1.15 13.18 6.77
N LEU A 227 -1.64 13.28 5.53
CA LEU A 227 -2.11 14.55 4.95
C LEU A 227 -3.50 14.94 5.50
N LYS A 228 -3.77 16.25 5.54
CA LYS A 228 -5.04 16.81 6.05
C LYS A 228 -6.29 16.30 5.30
N LYS A 229 -6.21 16.11 3.96
CA LYS A 229 -7.29 15.54 3.13
C LYS A 229 -6.99 14.08 2.81
N HIS A 230 -7.91 13.18 3.20
CA HIS A 230 -7.86 11.75 2.92
C HIS A 230 -9.28 11.21 2.91
N TYR A 231 -9.64 10.32 1.96
CA TYR A 231 -11.02 9.85 1.73
C TYR A 231 -12.02 11.01 1.51
N SER A 232 -11.59 12.03 0.78
CA SER A 232 -12.41 13.21 0.53
C SER A 232 -13.16 13.04 -0.79
N PRO A 233 -14.48 12.71 -0.77
CA PRO A 233 -15.28 12.70 -1.99
C PRO A 233 -15.43 14.11 -2.56
N ASN A 234 -15.66 14.22 -3.87
CA ASN A 234 -15.90 15.51 -4.52
C ASN A 234 -17.32 16.07 -4.24
N ILE A 235 -18.16 15.30 -3.55
CA ILE A 235 -19.53 15.67 -3.20
C ILE A 235 -19.54 16.23 -1.77
N PRO A 236 -20.18 17.37 -1.51
CA PRO A 236 -20.32 17.90 -0.16
C PRO A 236 -21.03 16.90 0.76
N MET A 237 -20.46 16.65 1.93
CA MET A 237 -21.05 15.78 2.95
C MET A 237 -21.39 16.59 4.20
N LYS A 238 -22.57 16.35 4.75
CA LYS A 238 -22.96 16.83 6.08
C LYS A 238 -23.04 15.66 7.04
N LEU A 239 -22.42 15.79 8.20
CA LEU A 239 -22.54 14.83 9.30
C LEU A 239 -23.80 15.10 10.11
N ASN A 240 -24.33 14.06 10.79
CA ASN A 240 -25.47 14.16 11.71
C ASN A 240 -26.80 14.63 11.07
N GLN A 241 -27.00 14.31 9.79
CA GLN A 241 -28.30 14.52 9.15
C GLN A 241 -29.20 13.30 9.33
N ILE A 242 -30.39 13.48 9.92
CA ILE A 242 -31.37 12.41 10.12
C ILE A 242 -32.18 12.14 8.83
N LYS A 243 -32.31 13.13 7.95
CA LYS A 243 -32.97 13.00 6.63
C LYS A 243 -32.15 13.68 5.54
N ALA A 244 -32.13 13.09 4.35
CA ALA A 244 -31.58 13.77 3.17
C ALA A 244 -32.49 14.99 2.86
N LYS A 245 -31.89 16.15 2.71
CA LYS A 245 -32.61 17.29 2.08
C LYS A 245 -32.76 16.97 0.59
N LYS A 246 -34.02 17.00 0.10
CA LYS A 246 -34.31 16.95 -1.33
C LYS A 246 -33.66 18.12 -2.07
#